data_c8d51d8296fc2457f5b61de6fb95cfec
#
_entry.id   c8d51d8296fc2457f5b61de6fb95cfec
#
_cell.length_a   1.000
_cell.length_b   1.000
_cell.length_c   1.000
_cell.angle_alpha   90.00
_cell.angle_beta   90.00
_cell.angle_gamma   90.00
#
_symmetry.space_group_name_H-M   'P 1'
#
loop_
_entity.id
_entity.type
_entity.pdbx_description
1 polymer ?
#
loop_
_entity_poly.entity_id
_entity_poly.type
_entity_poly.pdbx_seq_one_letter_code
_entity_poly.pdbx_strand_id
1 'polypeptide(L)'
;EAAAREALSLVEAAGGSGELLRFDVGDIAETSAALKSWQEAHPDEYIDVLVNNAGIRRDNLLLWMEPEDWFGVMKTNLDGFYNVTRPVLQPMVIHKCGRIVNVTSLSGLKGLPGQTNYSAAKGGIIAATKALAQEVAARKITVNAVAPGFVRTDMVEGLDEAELKKTIPARRFGEPEEVAELVAFLVSDRAAYITGQVISINGGIY
;
A
#
# COMPACT_ATOMS: atom_id res chain seq x y z
N GLU A 1 -1.33 17.23 -6.13
CA GLU A 1 -2.58 17.52 -6.86
C GLU A 1 -2.43 17.25 -8.36
N ALA A 2 -1.36 17.70 -9.04
CA ALA A 2 -1.15 17.46 -10.47
C ALA A 2 -1.11 15.95 -10.80
N ALA A 3 -0.28 15.17 -10.12
CA ALA A 3 -0.17 13.72 -10.33
C ALA A 3 -1.50 12.96 -10.09
N ALA A 4 -2.31 13.41 -9.12
CA ALA A 4 -3.62 12.80 -8.88
C ALA A 4 -4.60 13.08 -10.03
N ARG A 5 -4.56 14.28 -10.61
CA ARG A 5 -5.38 14.63 -11.80
C ARG A 5 -4.94 13.85 -13.04
N GLU A 6 -3.63 13.66 -13.21
CA GLU A 6 -3.09 12.82 -14.27
C GLU A 6 -3.56 11.36 -14.13
N ALA A 7 -3.48 10.80 -12.93
CA ALA A 7 -4.00 9.45 -12.66
C ALA A 7 -5.50 9.34 -12.97
N LEU A 8 -6.31 10.34 -12.58
CA LEU A 8 -7.74 10.38 -12.92
C LEU A 8 -7.96 10.40 -14.43
N SER A 9 -7.20 11.22 -15.15
CA SER A 9 -7.31 11.28 -16.63
C SER A 9 -6.96 9.94 -17.29
N LEU A 10 -6.00 9.19 -16.75
CA LEU A 10 -5.67 7.83 -17.24
C LEU A 10 -6.80 6.84 -16.97
N VAL A 11 -7.47 6.91 -15.83
CA VAL A 11 -8.64 6.08 -15.50
C VAL A 11 -9.79 6.38 -16.48
N GLU A 12 -10.07 7.66 -16.71
CA GLU A 12 -11.13 8.09 -17.65
C GLU A 12 -10.82 7.68 -19.11
N ALA A 13 -9.57 7.81 -19.54
CA ALA A 13 -9.11 7.37 -20.85
C ALA A 13 -9.24 5.85 -21.05
N ALA A 14 -9.13 5.07 -19.97
CA ALA A 14 -9.36 3.62 -19.95
C ALA A 14 -10.85 3.24 -19.87
N GLY A 15 -11.78 4.21 -19.86
CA GLY A 15 -13.22 3.99 -19.78
C GLY A 15 -13.76 3.81 -18.37
N GLY A 16 -12.96 4.08 -17.36
CA GLY A 16 -13.37 4.12 -15.96
C GLY A 16 -13.89 5.49 -15.54
N SER A 17 -14.27 5.61 -14.29
CA SER A 17 -14.61 6.88 -13.63
C SER A 17 -13.88 6.97 -12.28
N GLY A 18 -13.73 8.17 -11.75
CA GLY A 18 -13.07 8.32 -10.46
C GLY A 18 -13.32 9.70 -9.85
N GLU A 19 -13.03 9.79 -8.57
CA GLU A 19 -13.07 11.00 -7.77
C GLU A 19 -11.75 11.19 -7.01
N LEU A 20 -11.38 12.44 -6.77
CA LEU A 20 -10.19 12.78 -6.00
C LEU A 20 -10.60 13.23 -4.60
N LEU A 21 -10.20 12.46 -3.60
CA LEU A 21 -10.28 12.84 -2.19
C LEU A 21 -8.90 13.28 -1.70
N ARG A 22 -8.82 14.49 -1.16
CA ARG A 22 -7.57 15.03 -0.63
C ARG A 22 -7.58 15.04 0.88
N PHE A 23 -6.67 14.28 1.50
CA PHE A 23 -6.44 14.27 2.95
C PHE A 23 -5.05 13.69 3.26
N ASP A 24 -4.52 13.97 4.46
CA ASP A 24 -3.33 13.30 4.99
C ASP A 24 -3.74 11.96 5.61
N VAL A 25 -3.29 10.85 5.04
CA VAL A 25 -3.57 9.51 5.58
C VAL A 25 -3.03 9.33 7.01
N GLY A 26 -1.97 10.06 7.37
CA GLY A 26 -1.42 10.07 8.71
C GLY A 26 -2.25 10.88 9.72
N ASP A 27 -3.25 11.64 9.27
CA ASP A 27 -4.18 12.37 10.13
C ASP A 27 -5.53 11.66 10.21
N ILE A 28 -5.83 11.10 11.38
CA ILE A 28 -7.05 10.33 11.59
C ILE A 28 -8.32 11.19 11.45
N ALA A 29 -8.25 12.47 11.80
CA ALA A 29 -9.41 13.36 11.73
C ALA A 29 -9.69 13.74 10.27
N GLU A 30 -8.67 14.12 9.50
CA GLU A 30 -8.80 14.41 8.07
C GLU A 30 -9.29 13.17 7.30
N THR A 31 -8.66 12.01 7.52
CA THR A 31 -9.05 10.75 6.89
C THR A 31 -10.50 10.40 7.17
N SER A 32 -10.90 10.46 8.46
CA SER A 32 -12.27 10.14 8.86
C SER A 32 -13.29 11.11 8.27
N ALA A 33 -12.98 12.40 8.23
CA ALA A 33 -13.86 13.42 7.67
C ALA A 33 -14.04 13.23 6.15
N ALA A 34 -12.94 12.99 5.42
CA ALA A 34 -12.98 12.78 3.97
C ALA A 34 -13.79 11.54 3.58
N LEU A 35 -13.53 10.38 4.24
CA LEU A 35 -14.24 9.14 3.94
C LEU A 35 -15.71 9.20 4.36
N LYS A 36 -16.02 9.87 5.48
CA LYS A 36 -17.40 10.10 5.89
C LYS A 36 -18.16 10.98 4.90
N SER A 37 -17.56 12.07 4.45
CA SER A 37 -18.16 12.96 3.44
C SER A 37 -18.42 12.23 2.12
N TRP A 38 -17.49 11.37 1.69
CA TRP A 38 -17.68 10.54 0.51
C TRP A 38 -18.86 9.57 0.71
N GLN A 39 -18.94 8.88 1.84
CA GLN A 39 -20.04 7.95 2.13
C GLN A 39 -21.41 8.66 2.20
N GLU A 40 -21.46 9.88 2.72
CA GLU A 40 -22.68 10.69 2.75
C GLU A 40 -23.13 11.13 1.35
N ALA A 41 -22.19 11.36 0.44
CA ALA A 41 -22.47 11.66 -0.96
C ALA A 41 -22.89 10.42 -1.78
N HIS A 42 -22.49 9.22 -1.33
CA HIS A 42 -22.75 7.94 -2.01
C HIS A 42 -23.44 6.94 -1.06
N PRO A 43 -24.71 7.23 -0.63
CA PRO A 43 -25.36 6.44 0.42
C PRO A 43 -25.64 4.97 0.04
N ASP A 44 -25.76 4.69 -1.26
CA ASP A 44 -26.04 3.35 -1.78
C ASP A 44 -24.78 2.57 -2.20
N GLU A 45 -23.60 3.17 -2.04
CA GLU A 45 -22.32 2.60 -2.44
C GLU A 45 -21.43 2.33 -1.21
N TYR A 46 -20.43 1.50 -1.39
CA TYR A 46 -19.33 1.32 -0.43
C TYR A 46 -18.04 0.98 -1.16
N ILE A 47 -16.91 1.25 -0.51
CA ILE A 47 -15.60 0.90 -1.04
C ILE A 47 -15.40 -0.61 -0.82
N ASP A 48 -15.44 -1.40 -1.87
CA ASP A 48 -15.27 -2.85 -1.85
C ASP A 48 -13.83 -3.30 -2.13
N VAL A 49 -13.01 -2.42 -2.70
CA VAL A 49 -11.57 -2.62 -2.92
C VAL A 49 -10.78 -1.49 -2.28
N LEU A 50 -9.83 -1.84 -1.42
CA LEU A 50 -8.90 -0.89 -0.80
C LEU A 50 -7.45 -1.27 -1.14
N VAL A 51 -6.72 -0.34 -1.74
CA VAL A 51 -5.26 -0.46 -1.93
C VAL A 51 -4.54 0.56 -1.06
N ASN A 52 -3.94 0.12 0.04
CA ASN A 52 -3.11 0.95 0.89
C ASN A 52 -1.72 1.10 0.25
N ASN A 53 -1.55 2.11 -0.57
CA ASN A 53 -0.30 2.38 -1.29
C ASN A 53 0.45 3.60 -0.75
N ALA A 54 -0.23 4.55 -0.12
CA ALA A 54 0.40 5.77 0.39
C ALA A 54 1.58 5.45 1.32
N GLY A 55 2.69 6.12 1.10
CA GLY A 55 3.89 5.89 1.91
C GLY A 55 5.02 6.86 1.57
N ILE A 56 5.84 7.12 2.55
CA ILE A 56 7.06 7.93 2.43
C ILE A 56 8.27 7.15 2.93
N ARG A 57 9.43 7.56 2.47
CA ARG A 57 10.72 7.04 2.90
C ARG A 57 11.61 8.19 3.34
N ARG A 58 12.28 8.03 4.49
CA ARG A 58 13.27 8.96 5.02
C ARG A 58 14.43 8.13 5.57
N ASP A 59 15.42 7.93 4.73
CA ASP A 59 16.53 7.01 4.99
C ASP A 59 17.64 7.72 5.76
N ASN A 60 18.05 7.13 6.88
CA ASN A 60 19.25 7.48 7.61
C ASN A 60 19.65 6.30 8.52
N LEU A 61 20.93 6.20 8.87
CA LEU A 61 21.33 5.23 9.90
C LEU A 61 20.68 5.62 11.22
N LEU A 62 20.22 4.63 11.98
CA LEU A 62 19.46 4.87 13.22
C LEU A 62 20.15 5.81 14.20
N LEU A 63 21.49 5.76 14.24
CA LEU A 63 22.29 6.63 15.11
C LEU A 63 22.13 8.15 14.79
N TRP A 64 21.84 8.48 13.53
CA TRP A 64 21.70 9.84 13.03
C TRP A 64 20.29 10.15 12.49
N MET A 65 19.35 9.24 12.73
CA MET A 65 17.97 9.42 12.32
C MET A 65 17.27 10.41 13.29
N GLU A 66 16.78 11.50 12.76
CA GLU A 66 16.04 12.47 13.56
C GLU A 66 14.66 11.93 13.95
N PRO A 67 14.10 12.34 15.11
CA PRO A 67 12.77 11.93 15.55
C PRO A 67 11.68 12.19 14.50
N GLU A 68 11.77 13.32 13.79
CA GLU A 68 10.82 13.71 12.75
C GLU A 68 10.81 12.73 11.59
N ASP A 69 11.95 12.13 11.25
CA ASP A 69 12.06 11.12 10.19
C ASP A 69 11.47 9.78 10.65
N TRP A 70 11.71 9.41 11.89
CA TRP A 70 11.10 8.23 12.48
C TRP A 70 9.59 8.36 12.55
N PHE A 71 9.09 9.37 13.25
CA PHE A 71 7.66 9.54 13.49
C PHE A 71 6.89 9.88 12.21
N GLY A 72 7.48 10.64 11.29
CA GLY A 72 6.87 10.95 10.00
C GLY A 72 6.64 9.68 9.15
N VAL A 73 7.63 8.78 9.11
CA VAL A 73 7.50 7.51 8.39
C VAL A 73 6.47 6.60 9.07
N MET A 74 6.49 6.47 10.40
CA MET A 74 5.51 5.67 11.13
C MET A 74 4.09 6.21 10.93
N LYS A 75 3.90 7.51 11.09
CA LYS A 75 2.62 8.21 10.92
C LYS A 75 2.01 7.96 9.54
N THR A 76 2.78 8.19 8.47
CA THR A 76 2.23 8.05 7.11
C THR A 76 2.03 6.59 6.73
N ASN A 77 3.04 5.74 6.96
CA ASN A 77 2.97 4.36 6.46
C ASN A 77 2.11 3.46 7.35
N LEU A 78 2.35 3.46 8.68
CA LEU A 78 1.69 2.51 9.58
C LEU A 78 0.37 3.02 10.13
N ASP A 79 0.35 4.26 10.68
CA ASP A 79 -0.90 4.83 11.18
C ASP A 79 -1.87 5.12 10.02
N GLY A 80 -1.35 5.52 8.84
CA GLY A 80 -2.15 5.70 7.62
C GLY A 80 -2.88 4.42 7.19
N PHE A 81 -2.24 3.26 7.29
CA PHE A 81 -2.91 1.98 7.08
C PHE A 81 -4.13 1.83 8.01
N TYR A 82 -3.97 2.07 9.31
CA TYR A 82 -5.07 1.97 10.27
C TYR A 82 -6.15 3.00 10.01
N ASN A 83 -5.78 4.24 9.81
CA ASN A 83 -6.71 5.37 9.65
C ASN A 83 -7.65 5.18 8.45
N VAL A 84 -7.13 4.64 7.34
CA VAL A 84 -7.93 4.39 6.12
C VAL A 84 -8.66 3.06 6.20
N THR A 85 -7.98 1.99 6.65
CA THR A 85 -8.57 0.64 6.62
C THR A 85 -9.77 0.52 7.54
N ARG A 86 -9.70 1.07 8.75
CA ARG A 86 -10.76 0.91 9.76
C ARG A 86 -12.13 1.44 9.30
N PRO A 87 -12.29 2.66 8.80
CA PRO A 87 -13.59 3.14 8.32
C PRO A 87 -14.09 2.41 7.07
N VAL A 88 -13.21 2.00 6.16
CA VAL A 88 -13.56 1.26 4.94
C VAL A 88 -13.97 -0.18 5.25
N LEU A 89 -13.38 -0.79 6.27
CA LEU A 89 -13.63 -2.18 6.65
C LEU A 89 -15.06 -2.41 7.15
N GLN A 90 -15.67 -1.46 7.86
CA GLN A 90 -16.99 -1.64 8.45
C GLN A 90 -18.08 -1.91 7.39
N PRO A 91 -18.23 -1.15 6.32
CA PRO A 91 -19.12 -1.48 5.21
C PRO A 91 -18.82 -2.84 4.57
N MET A 92 -17.55 -3.16 4.30
CA MET A 92 -17.15 -4.47 3.75
C MET A 92 -17.65 -5.63 4.61
N VAL A 93 -17.56 -5.52 5.95
CA VAL A 93 -18.03 -6.54 6.90
C VAL A 93 -19.55 -6.68 6.83
N ILE A 94 -20.29 -5.59 6.71
CA ILE A 94 -21.76 -5.57 6.59
C ILE A 94 -22.19 -6.27 5.30
N HIS A 95 -21.58 -5.88 4.16
CA HIS A 95 -21.91 -6.42 2.84
C HIS A 95 -21.31 -7.81 2.59
N LYS A 96 -20.41 -8.29 3.46
CA LYS A 96 -19.70 -9.57 3.32
C LYS A 96 -18.97 -9.69 2.00
N CYS A 97 -18.33 -8.63 1.59
CA CYS A 97 -17.52 -8.56 0.37
C CYS A 97 -16.46 -7.48 0.54
N GLY A 98 -15.21 -7.80 0.22
CA GLY A 98 -14.13 -6.81 0.23
C GLY A 98 -12.78 -7.40 -0.19
N ARG A 99 -11.92 -6.53 -0.70
CA ARG A 99 -10.55 -6.84 -1.10
C ARG A 99 -9.62 -5.75 -0.57
N ILE A 100 -8.66 -6.13 0.25
CA ILE A 100 -7.66 -5.21 0.79
C ILE A 100 -6.28 -5.66 0.34
N VAL A 101 -5.55 -4.78 -0.32
CA VAL A 101 -4.16 -5.01 -0.71
C VAL A 101 -3.28 -3.92 -0.10
N ASN A 102 -2.29 -4.33 0.67
CA ASN A 102 -1.33 -3.45 1.30
C ASN A 102 -0.02 -3.46 0.51
N VAL A 103 0.42 -2.30 0.03
CA VAL A 103 1.73 -2.16 -0.62
C VAL A 103 2.79 -2.00 0.46
N THR A 104 3.54 -3.07 0.66
CA THR A 104 4.66 -3.13 1.62
C THR A 104 5.99 -2.90 0.91
N SER A 105 7.03 -3.61 1.25
CA SER A 105 8.35 -3.50 0.62
C SER A 105 9.21 -4.71 0.97
N LEU A 106 10.21 -4.98 0.13
CA LEU A 106 11.35 -5.83 0.48
C LEU A 106 11.96 -5.43 1.83
N SER A 107 12.01 -4.12 2.13
CA SER A 107 12.53 -3.61 3.40
C SER A 107 11.74 -4.09 4.61
N GLY A 108 10.43 -4.28 4.48
CA GLY A 108 9.59 -4.84 5.55
C GLY A 108 9.79 -6.34 5.76
N LEU A 109 10.28 -7.07 4.76
CA LEU A 109 10.57 -8.50 4.84
C LEU A 109 11.97 -8.77 5.38
N LYS A 110 12.98 -8.10 4.81
CA LYS A 110 14.40 -8.39 5.02
C LYS A 110 15.06 -7.42 6.01
N GLY A 111 14.55 -6.18 6.12
CA GLY A 111 15.28 -5.07 6.72
C GLY A 111 16.42 -4.58 5.81
N LEU A 112 16.60 -3.27 5.72
CA LEU A 112 17.72 -2.69 4.99
C LEU A 112 18.44 -1.66 5.86
N PRO A 113 19.78 -1.61 5.82
CA PRO A 113 20.54 -0.57 6.50
C PRO A 113 20.08 0.83 6.06
N GLY A 114 19.97 1.76 7.01
CA GLY A 114 19.48 3.11 6.76
C GLY A 114 17.96 3.24 6.69
N GLN A 115 17.22 2.14 6.79
CA GLN A 115 15.75 2.12 6.69
C GLN A 115 15.07 1.52 7.92
N THR A 116 15.61 1.72 9.10
CA THR A 116 15.05 1.11 10.31
C THR A 116 13.60 1.55 10.56
N ASN A 117 13.27 2.83 10.35
CA ASN A 117 11.91 3.37 10.43
C ASN A 117 10.98 2.76 9.36
N TYR A 118 11.41 2.77 8.10
CA TYR A 118 10.63 2.26 6.97
C TYR A 118 10.43 0.74 7.06
N SER A 119 11.48 0.01 7.42
CA SER A 119 11.43 -1.44 7.66
C SER A 119 10.47 -1.79 8.80
N ALA A 120 10.49 -1.03 9.90
CA ALA A 120 9.58 -1.21 11.02
C ALA A 120 8.12 -0.97 10.61
N ALA A 121 7.83 0.14 9.90
CA ALA A 121 6.49 0.45 9.43
C ALA A 121 5.97 -0.61 8.44
N LYS A 122 6.74 -0.95 7.41
CA LYS A 122 6.34 -1.96 6.41
C LYS A 122 6.27 -3.38 6.97
N GLY A 123 7.15 -3.72 7.92
CA GLY A 123 7.07 -4.96 8.70
C GLY A 123 5.82 -5.03 9.58
N GLY A 124 5.45 -3.92 10.21
CA GLY A 124 4.21 -3.78 10.96
C GLY A 124 2.97 -4.02 10.10
N ILE A 125 2.93 -3.48 8.87
CA ILE A 125 1.84 -3.71 7.91
C ILE A 125 1.79 -5.19 7.49
N ILE A 126 2.93 -5.86 7.33
CA ILE A 126 2.99 -7.30 7.02
C ILE A 126 2.32 -8.12 8.14
N ALA A 127 2.64 -7.82 9.40
CA ALA A 127 2.03 -8.48 10.54
C ALA A 127 0.53 -8.16 10.64
N ALA A 128 0.15 -6.89 10.48
CA ALA A 128 -1.24 -6.45 10.49
C ALA A 128 -2.07 -7.10 9.37
N THR A 129 -1.51 -7.25 8.16
CA THR A 129 -2.14 -7.98 7.04
C THR A 129 -2.55 -9.39 7.43
N LYS A 130 -1.63 -10.13 8.05
CA LYS A 130 -1.87 -11.53 8.48
C LYS A 130 -2.90 -11.63 9.60
N ALA A 131 -2.88 -10.70 10.54
CA ALA A 131 -3.85 -10.66 11.64
C ALA A 131 -5.26 -10.32 11.11
N LEU A 132 -5.39 -9.22 10.37
CA LEU A 132 -6.66 -8.76 9.83
C LEU A 132 -7.28 -9.80 8.90
N ALA A 133 -6.48 -10.48 8.08
CA ALA A 133 -6.97 -11.55 7.21
C ALA A 133 -7.75 -12.63 7.98
N GLN A 134 -7.25 -13.02 9.15
CA GLN A 134 -7.91 -14.02 10.00
C GLN A 134 -9.21 -13.49 10.63
N GLU A 135 -9.25 -12.21 11.00
CA GLU A 135 -10.42 -11.57 11.60
C GLU A 135 -11.61 -11.51 10.63
N VAL A 136 -11.32 -11.30 9.32
CA VAL A 136 -12.38 -10.95 8.35
C VAL A 136 -12.64 -12.03 7.29
N ALA A 137 -11.87 -13.11 7.23
CA ALA A 137 -12.01 -14.17 6.23
C ALA A 137 -13.44 -14.76 6.19
N ALA A 138 -14.06 -14.96 7.36
CA ALA A 138 -15.45 -15.45 7.47
C ALA A 138 -16.49 -14.49 6.85
N ARG A 139 -16.09 -13.25 6.56
CA ARG A 139 -16.89 -12.23 5.89
C ARG A 139 -16.63 -12.12 4.40
N LYS A 140 -15.94 -13.10 3.79
CA LYS A 140 -15.55 -13.09 2.37
C LYS A 140 -14.69 -11.88 1.99
N ILE A 141 -13.94 -11.34 2.95
CA ILE A 141 -12.99 -10.26 2.76
C ILE A 141 -11.60 -10.89 2.70
N THR A 142 -10.82 -10.58 1.66
CA THR A 142 -9.42 -10.97 1.59
C THR A 142 -8.51 -9.80 1.92
N VAL A 143 -7.44 -10.08 2.64
CA VAL A 143 -6.43 -9.08 3.01
C VAL A 143 -5.06 -9.65 2.66
N ASN A 144 -4.39 -9.04 1.70
CA ASN A 144 -3.08 -9.48 1.23
C ASN A 144 -2.10 -8.30 1.18
N ALA A 145 -0.83 -8.61 1.09
CA ALA A 145 0.21 -7.61 0.86
C ALA A 145 1.03 -7.96 -0.37
N VAL A 146 1.48 -6.94 -1.09
CA VAL A 146 2.53 -7.04 -2.09
C VAL A 146 3.80 -6.41 -1.55
N ALA A 147 4.94 -7.02 -1.79
CA ALA A 147 6.23 -6.56 -1.31
C ALA A 147 7.19 -6.32 -2.50
N PRO A 148 7.11 -5.13 -3.12
CA PRO A 148 7.99 -4.77 -4.21
C PRO A 148 9.46 -4.69 -3.78
N GLY A 149 10.35 -5.04 -4.71
CA GLY A 149 11.76 -4.72 -4.64
C GLY A 149 12.05 -3.34 -5.24
N PHE A 150 13.11 -3.26 -6.06
CA PHE A 150 13.42 -2.04 -6.82
C PHE A 150 12.51 -1.94 -8.04
N VAL A 151 11.64 -0.94 -8.03
CA VAL A 151 10.66 -0.64 -9.11
C VAL A 151 10.93 0.78 -9.60
N ARG A 152 10.84 1.02 -10.91
CA ARG A 152 11.06 2.34 -11.54
C ARG A 152 9.98 3.32 -11.11
N THR A 153 10.29 4.10 -10.11
CA THR A 153 9.45 5.18 -9.56
C THR A 153 10.37 6.29 -9.06
N ASP A 154 9.82 7.44 -8.77
CA ASP A 154 10.56 8.57 -8.18
C ASP A 154 11.34 8.17 -6.90
N MET A 155 10.88 7.13 -6.19
CA MET A 155 11.55 6.63 -4.98
C MET A 155 12.95 6.04 -5.24
N VAL A 156 13.26 5.67 -6.46
CA VAL A 156 14.58 5.11 -6.83
C VAL A 156 15.44 6.09 -7.64
N GLU A 157 14.95 7.31 -7.86
CA GLU A 157 15.74 8.36 -8.49
C GLU A 157 17.03 8.64 -7.69
N GLY A 158 18.12 8.84 -8.43
CA GLY A 158 19.45 9.10 -7.83
C GLY A 158 20.17 7.87 -7.30
N LEU A 159 19.56 6.68 -7.33
CA LEU A 159 20.25 5.43 -7.00
C LEU A 159 21.10 4.96 -8.19
N ASP A 160 22.26 4.35 -7.91
CA ASP A 160 23.08 3.71 -8.94
C ASP A 160 22.40 2.42 -9.44
N GLU A 161 21.58 2.58 -10.50
CA GLU A 161 20.83 1.47 -11.09
C GLU A 161 21.78 0.38 -11.61
N ALA A 162 22.97 0.74 -12.15
CA ALA A 162 23.91 -0.23 -12.71
C ALA A 162 24.47 -1.16 -11.63
N GLU A 163 24.78 -0.62 -10.46
CA GLU A 163 25.25 -1.42 -9.32
C GLU A 163 24.11 -2.21 -8.67
N LEU A 164 22.95 -1.60 -8.50
CA LEU A 164 21.80 -2.27 -7.87
C LEU A 164 21.30 -3.44 -8.71
N LYS A 165 21.26 -3.34 -10.03
CA LYS A 165 20.90 -4.45 -10.92
C LYS A 165 21.78 -5.70 -10.72
N LYS A 166 23.04 -5.53 -10.29
CA LYS A 166 23.92 -6.68 -10.00
C LYS A 166 23.44 -7.49 -8.79
N THR A 167 22.71 -6.85 -7.89
CA THR A 167 22.15 -7.49 -6.68
C THR A 167 20.82 -8.18 -6.93
N ILE A 168 20.15 -7.86 -8.06
CA ILE A 168 18.87 -8.43 -8.44
C ILE A 168 19.11 -9.67 -9.32
N PRO A 169 18.64 -10.87 -8.95
CA PRO A 169 18.78 -12.05 -9.81
C PRO A 169 18.22 -11.86 -11.22
N ALA A 170 17.07 -11.21 -11.36
CA ALA A 170 16.46 -10.88 -12.65
C ALA A 170 17.23 -9.81 -13.46
N ARG A 171 18.29 -9.19 -12.89
CA ARG A 171 19.18 -8.21 -13.54
C ARG A 171 18.50 -6.95 -14.08
N ARG A 172 17.32 -6.62 -13.58
CA ARG A 172 16.58 -5.41 -13.90
C ARG A 172 15.75 -4.92 -12.72
N PHE A 173 15.36 -3.67 -12.77
CA PHE A 173 14.27 -3.18 -11.93
C PHE A 173 12.93 -3.71 -12.44
N GLY A 174 11.94 -3.81 -11.56
CA GLY A 174 10.55 -4.01 -11.95
C GLY A 174 9.96 -2.73 -12.52
N GLU A 175 8.86 -2.87 -13.25
CA GLU A 175 8.08 -1.73 -13.72
C GLU A 175 6.82 -1.59 -12.85
N PRO A 176 6.27 -0.37 -12.68
CA PRO A 176 5.06 -0.15 -11.90
C PRO A 176 3.88 -1.02 -12.35
N GLU A 177 3.77 -1.26 -13.65
CA GLU A 177 2.73 -2.08 -14.27
C GLU A 177 2.80 -3.53 -13.79
N GLU A 178 3.99 -4.08 -13.55
CA GLU A 178 4.15 -5.45 -13.05
C GLU A 178 3.59 -5.57 -11.62
N VAL A 179 3.73 -4.52 -10.80
CA VAL A 179 3.13 -4.47 -9.46
C VAL A 179 1.62 -4.29 -9.57
N ALA A 180 1.15 -3.42 -10.46
CA ALA A 180 -0.26 -3.17 -10.69
C ALA A 180 -1.02 -4.42 -11.15
N GLU A 181 -0.45 -5.22 -12.05
CA GLU A 181 -1.03 -6.48 -12.50
C GLU A 181 -1.21 -7.49 -11.36
N LEU A 182 -0.22 -7.57 -10.45
CA LEU A 182 -0.35 -8.42 -9.25
C LEU A 182 -1.46 -7.91 -8.33
N VAL A 183 -1.54 -6.60 -8.12
CA VAL A 183 -2.62 -5.99 -7.32
C VAL A 183 -3.97 -6.26 -7.98
N ALA A 184 -4.10 -6.05 -9.29
CA ALA A 184 -5.33 -6.30 -10.04
C ALA A 184 -5.78 -7.78 -9.94
N PHE A 185 -4.84 -8.72 -10.00
CA PHE A 185 -5.14 -10.12 -9.76
C PHE A 185 -5.67 -10.36 -8.34
N LEU A 186 -5.01 -9.81 -7.31
CA LEU A 186 -5.36 -10.03 -5.90
C LEU A 186 -6.72 -9.43 -5.51
N VAL A 187 -7.17 -8.38 -6.19
CA VAL A 187 -8.49 -7.78 -5.94
C VAL A 187 -9.60 -8.45 -6.77
N SER A 188 -9.26 -9.31 -7.71
CA SER A 188 -10.23 -10.02 -8.55
C SER A 188 -10.82 -11.24 -7.84
N ASP A 189 -11.95 -11.75 -8.36
CA ASP A 189 -12.59 -12.97 -7.86
C ASP A 189 -11.73 -14.23 -8.05
N ARG A 190 -10.77 -14.20 -8.98
CA ARG A 190 -9.81 -15.29 -9.18
C ARG A 190 -8.91 -15.53 -7.96
N ALA A 191 -8.72 -14.52 -7.12
CA ALA A 191 -7.94 -14.57 -5.89
C ALA A 191 -8.82 -14.77 -4.63
N ALA A 192 -10.09 -15.10 -4.75
CA ALA A 192 -11.04 -15.15 -3.63
C ALA A 192 -10.65 -16.08 -2.47
N TYR A 193 -9.75 -17.05 -2.72
CA TYR A 193 -9.22 -17.97 -1.69
C TYR A 193 -7.80 -17.62 -1.23
N ILE A 194 -7.24 -16.51 -1.71
CA ILE A 194 -5.93 -16.00 -1.32
C ILE A 194 -6.12 -14.89 -0.28
N THR A 195 -5.75 -15.16 0.98
CA THR A 195 -5.81 -14.18 2.06
C THR A 195 -4.67 -14.39 3.05
N GLY A 196 -4.23 -13.34 3.73
CA GLY A 196 -3.11 -13.36 4.68
C GLY A 196 -1.74 -13.52 4.03
N GLN A 197 -1.65 -13.42 2.70
CA GLN A 197 -0.40 -13.63 1.98
C GLN A 197 0.40 -12.34 1.83
N VAL A 198 1.72 -12.51 1.80
CA VAL A 198 2.67 -11.45 1.45
C VAL A 198 3.43 -11.92 0.22
N ILE A 199 3.12 -11.34 -0.92
CA ILE A 199 3.68 -11.77 -2.20
C ILE A 199 4.82 -10.83 -2.59
N SER A 200 6.03 -11.38 -2.65
CA SER A 200 7.21 -10.66 -3.12
C SER A 200 7.18 -10.49 -4.63
N ILE A 201 7.43 -9.25 -5.09
CA ILE A 201 7.64 -8.92 -6.50
C ILE A 201 8.94 -8.13 -6.60
N ASN A 202 10.07 -8.83 -6.60
CA ASN A 202 11.39 -8.21 -6.37
C ASN A 202 12.51 -8.80 -7.25
N GLY A 203 12.16 -9.53 -8.30
CA GLY A 203 13.15 -10.11 -9.21
C GLY A 203 14.06 -11.18 -8.58
N GLY A 204 13.62 -11.79 -7.46
CA GLY A 204 14.32 -12.89 -6.79
C GLY A 204 15.33 -12.44 -5.72
N ILE A 205 15.27 -11.19 -5.24
CA ILE A 205 16.20 -10.72 -4.19
C ILE A 205 15.93 -11.42 -2.85
N TYR A 206 14.68 -11.83 -2.61
CA TYR A 206 14.24 -12.42 -1.35
C TYR A 206 13.11 -13.42 -1.61
#